data_f408b52439f3dd53701cb8f0c54d00e1
#
_entry.id   f408b52439f3dd53701cb8f0c54d00e1
#
_cell.length_a   1.000
_cell.length_b   1.000
_cell.length_c   1.000
_cell.angle_alpha   90.00
_cell.angle_beta   90.00
_cell.angle_gamma   90.00
#
_symmetry.space_group_name_H-M   'P 1'
#
loop_
_entity.id
_entity.type
_entity.pdbx_description
1 polymer ?
#
loop_
_entity_poly.entity_id
_entity_poly.type
_entity_poly.pdbx_seq_one_letter_code
_entity_poly.pdbx_strand_id
1 'polypeptide(L)'
;RPVVVQYVIQPPEVAWQFTQNREMVDGRNIRREDFIEQFIAARDVVATMKNQFGSRIQVDLIERNIRTLKYDITFNIDNLDRYLPKKYSKDTIERLI
;
A
#
# COMPACT_ATOMS: atom_id res chain seq x y z
N ARG A 1 22.50 -10.13 5.46
CA ARG A 1 21.83 -8.88 5.84
C ARG A 1 20.32 -9.05 5.74
N PRO A 2 19.57 -8.58 6.73
CA PRO A 2 18.13 -8.58 6.61
C PRO A 2 17.69 -7.60 5.53
N VAL A 3 16.74 -8.01 4.73
CA VAL A 3 16.11 -7.13 3.75
C VAL A 3 15.00 -6.36 4.44
N VAL A 4 14.98 -5.05 4.25
CA VAL A 4 13.93 -4.20 4.80
C VAL A 4 12.96 -3.84 3.68
N VAL A 5 11.70 -4.17 3.86
CA VAL A 5 10.62 -3.81 2.94
C VAL A 5 9.81 -2.69 3.57
N GLN A 6 9.75 -1.55 2.91
CA GLN A 6 8.93 -0.44 3.38
C GLN A 6 7.62 -0.43 2.59
N TYR A 7 6.52 -0.67 3.29
CA TYR A 7 5.20 -0.68 2.69
C TYR A 7 4.47 0.62 3.05
N VAL A 8 4.32 1.49 2.06
CA VAL A 8 3.62 2.76 2.24
C VAL A 8 2.14 2.55 1.94
N ILE A 9 1.30 2.87 2.92
CA ILE A 9 -0.14 2.74 2.79
C ILE A 9 -0.79 4.10 2.85
N GLN A 10 -1.77 4.30 1.99
CA GLN A 10 -2.63 5.47 1.99
C GLN A 10 -4.01 5.04 1.49
N PRO A 11 -5.07 5.81 1.84
CA PRO A 11 -6.40 5.47 1.33
C PRO A 11 -6.44 5.40 -0.19
N PRO A 12 -7.26 4.51 -0.77
CA PRO A 12 -7.30 4.33 -2.23
C PRO A 12 -7.57 5.61 -3.00
N GLU A 13 -8.44 6.47 -2.51
CA GLU A 13 -8.78 7.74 -3.14
C GLU A 13 -7.57 8.69 -3.22
N VAL A 14 -6.74 8.67 -2.19
CA VAL A 14 -5.52 9.49 -2.16
C VAL A 14 -4.47 8.92 -3.11
N ALA A 15 -4.28 7.61 -3.07
CA ALA A 15 -3.33 6.92 -3.95
C ALA A 15 -3.69 7.12 -5.42
N TRP A 16 -4.99 7.05 -5.75
CA TRP A 16 -5.48 7.29 -7.10
C TRP A 16 -5.20 8.72 -7.56
N GLN A 17 -5.40 9.69 -6.67
CA GLN A 17 -5.12 11.08 -6.99
C GLN A 17 -3.64 11.32 -7.30
N PHE A 18 -2.75 10.71 -6.53
CA PHE A 18 -1.31 10.78 -6.80
C PHE A 18 -0.96 10.15 -8.15
N THR A 19 -1.58 9.03 -8.48
CA THR A 19 -1.38 8.36 -9.76
C THR A 19 -1.79 9.26 -10.92
N GLN A 20 -2.95 9.92 -10.82
CA GLN A 20 -3.42 10.85 -11.84
C GLN A 20 -2.49 12.07 -11.98
N ASN A 21 -2.00 12.59 -10.86
CA ASN A 21 -1.06 13.71 -10.90
C ASN A 21 0.24 13.33 -11.60
N ARG A 22 0.71 12.10 -11.39
CA ARG A 22 1.90 11.59 -12.08
C ARG A 22 1.69 11.47 -13.58
N GLU A 23 0.50 11.09 -14.02
CA GLU A 23 0.16 11.02 -15.43
C GLU A 23 0.34 12.37 -16.11
N MET A 24 -0.07 13.43 -15.44
CA MET A 24 0.07 14.80 -15.98
C MET A 24 1.53 15.20 -16.16
N VAL A 25 2.41 14.70 -15.30
CA VAL A 25 3.84 15.04 -15.32
C VAL A 25 4.63 14.10 -16.25
N ASP A 26 4.38 12.80 -16.16
CA ASP A 26 5.16 11.78 -16.86
C ASP A 26 4.55 11.34 -18.19
N GLY A 27 3.30 11.69 -18.45
CA GLY A 27 2.59 11.28 -19.66
C GLY A 27 2.20 9.81 -19.68
N ARG A 28 2.33 9.11 -18.56
CA ARG A 28 1.91 7.69 -18.45
C ARG A 28 0.44 7.62 -18.12
N ASN A 29 -0.26 6.75 -18.82
CA ASN A 29 -1.69 6.54 -18.59
C ASN A 29 -1.89 5.19 -17.91
N ILE A 30 -2.29 5.22 -16.63
CA ILE A 30 -2.62 4.01 -15.87
C ILE A 30 -4.14 3.90 -15.84
N ARG A 31 -4.65 2.78 -16.36
CA ARG A 31 -6.09 2.55 -16.35
C ARG A 31 -6.57 2.34 -14.92
N ARG A 32 -7.80 2.80 -14.67
CA ARG A 32 -8.44 2.68 -13.36
C ARG A 32 -8.45 1.23 -12.86
N GLU A 33 -8.76 0.29 -13.73
CA GLU A 33 -8.80 -1.14 -13.42
C GLU A 33 -7.44 -1.66 -13.00
N ASP A 34 -6.39 -1.27 -13.70
CA ASP A 34 -5.02 -1.67 -13.38
C ASP A 34 -4.58 -1.13 -12.03
N PHE A 35 -4.95 0.11 -11.71
CA PHE A 35 -4.67 0.71 -10.42
C PHE A 35 -5.32 -0.10 -9.29
N ILE A 36 -6.59 -0.46 -9.45
CA ILE A 36 -7.33 -1.23 -8.44
C ILE A 36 -6.65 -2.58 -8.20
N GLU A 37 -6.29 -3.28 -9.26
CA GLU A 37 -5.61 -4.57 -9.17
C GLU A 37 -4.24 -4.44 -8.47
N GLN A 38 -3.46 -3.44 -8.84
CA GLN A 38 -2.15 -3.21 -8.23
C GLN A 38 -2.26 -2.82 -6.77
N PHE A 39 -3.26 -2.02 -6.42
CA PHE A 39 -3.49 -1.62 -5.04
C PHE A 39 -3.77 -2.83 -4.14
N ILE A 40 -4.63 -3.74 -4.60
CA ILE A 40 -4.94 -4.95 -3.86
C ILE A 40 -3.74 -5.90 -3.83
N ALA A 41 -3.08 -6.09 -4.96
CA ALA A 41 -1.97 -7.03 -5.09
C ALA A 41 -0.77 -6.64 -4.24
N ALA A 42 -0.51 -5.34 -4.05
CA ALA A 42 0.64 -4.88 -3.26
C ALA A 42 0.60 -5.43 -1.83
N ARG A 43 -0.57 -5.42 -1.21
CA ARG A 43 -0.73 -5.97 0.14
C ARG A 43 -0.47 -7.48 0.17
N ASP A 44 -1.01 -8.20 -0.80
CA ASP A 44 -0.84 -9.65 -0.88
C ASP A 44 0.62 -10.02 -1.11
N VAL A 45 1.33 -9.28 -1.93
CA VAL A 45 2.76 -9.51 -2.19
C VAL A 45 3.56 -9.35 -0.90
N VAL A 46 3.33 -8.26 -0.16
CA VAL A 46 4.07 -8.02 1.09
C VAL A 46 3.74 -9.09 2.12
N ALA A 47 2.46 -9.47 2.25
CA ALA A 47 2.04 -10.52 3.18
C ALA A 47 2.69 -11.87 2.83
N THR A 48 2.72 -12.21 1.55
CA THR A 48 3.34 -13.44 1.07
C THR A 48 4.84 -13.46 1.35
N MET A 49 5.53 -12.34 1.10
CA MET A 49 6.95 -12.22 1.39
C MET A 49 7.23 -12.42 2.87
N LYS A 50 6.43 -11.80 3.75
CA LYS A 50 6.62 -11.94 5.19
C LYS A 50 6.38 -13.38 5.66
N ASN A 51 5.38 -14.05 5.12
CA ASN A 51 5.11 -15.45 5.44
C ASN A 51 6.22 -16.38 4.95
N GLN A 52 6.75 -16.11 3.76
CA GLN A 52 7.76 -16.98 3.14
C GLN A 52 9.13 -16.80 3.79
N PHE A 53 9.53 -15.59 4.08
CA PHE A 53 10.86 -15.28 4.59
C PHE A 53 10.91 -15.08 6.11
N GLY A 54 9.76 -14.86 6.74
CA GLY A 54 9.68 -14.72 8.20
C GLY A 54 10.62 -13.66 8.76
N SER A 55 11.47 -14.06 9.69
CA SER A 55 12.42 -13.16 10.34
C SER A 55 13.59 -12.71 9.45
N ARG A 56 13.72 -13.30 8.26
CA ARG A 56 14.78 -12.92 7.32
C ARG A 56 14.54 -11.57 6.67
N ILE A 57 13.28 -11.11 6.68
CA ILE A 57 12.93 -9.79 6.18
C ILE A 57 12.29 -8.99 7.29
N GLN A 58 12.54 -7.69 7.26
CA GLN A 58 11.88 -6.73 8.13
C GLN A 58 10.87 -5.94 7.27
N VAL A 59 9.64 -5.89 7.73
CA VAL A 59 8.60 -5.10 7.05
C VAL A 59 8.27 -3.90 7.93
N ASP A 60 8.48 -2.71 7.38
CA ASP A 60 8.11 -1.46 8.04
C ASP A 60 6.85 -0.92 7.38
N LEU A 61 5.85 -0.61 8.20
CA LEU A 61 4.59 -0.09 7.73
C LEU A 61 4.58 1.43 7.87
N ILE A 62 4.36 2.13 6.77
CA ILE A 62 4.29 3.58 6.74
C ILE A 62 2.87 3.96 6.35
N GLU A 63 2.11 4.52 7.31
CA GLU A 63 0.76 5.01 7.05
C GLU A 63 0.78 6.52 6.91
N ARG A 64 0.24 7.01 5.81
CA ARG A 64 0.09 8.44 5.61
C ARG A 64 -1.20 8.93 6.22
N ASN A 65 -1.09 9.88 7.14
CA ASN A 65 -2.25 10.53 7.75
C ASN A 65 -2.60 11.79 6.94
N ILE A 66 -3.77 11.80 6.32
CA ILE A 66 -4.20 12.90 5.46
C ILE A 66 -4.47 14.17 6.25
N ARG A 67 -5.01 14.02 7.47
CA ARG A 67 -5.40 15.16 8.30
C ARG A 67 -4.21 15.96 8.80
N THR A 68 -3.13 15.27 9.20
CA THR A 68 -1.93 15.90 9.78
C THR A 68 -0.81 16.05 8.77
N LEU A 69 -0.94 15.44 7.59
CA LEU A 69 0.11 15.34 6.57
C LEU A 69 1.39 14.70 7.09
N LYS A 70 1.28 13.92 8.15
CA LYS A 70 2.40 13.20 8.76
C LYS A 70 2.33 11.73 8.43
N TYR A 71 3.45 11.05 8.62
CA TYR A 71 3.54 9.61 8.44
C TYR A 71 3.60 8.94 9.80
N ASP A 72 2.82 7.88 9.98
CA ASP A 72 2.92 6.99 11.13
C ASP A 72 3.70 5.76 10.70
N ILE A 73 4.85 5.53 11.34
CA ILE A 73 5.74 4.45 10.97
C ILE A 73 5.72 3.38 12.06
N THR A 74 5.43 2.14 11.67
CA THR A 74 5.51 0.98 12.55
C THR A 74 6.63 0.08 12.03
N PHE A 75 7.67 -0.06 12.82
CA PHE A 75 8.85 -0.83 12.42
C PHE A 75 8.68 -2.31 12.70
N ASN A 76 9.21 -3.14 11.83
CA ASN A 76 9.36 -4.58 12.01
C ASN A 76 8.07 -5.27 12.42
N ILE A 77 7.03 -5.11 11.61
CA ILE A 77 5.74 -5.76 11.87
C ILE A 77 5.84 -7.26 11.62
N ASP A 78 5.15 -8.03 12.43
CA ASP A 78 5.13 -9.49 12.33
C ASP A 78 3.98 -10.02 11.47
N ASN A 79 2.87 -9.29 11.39
CA ASN A 79 1.69 -9.71 10.67
C ASN A 79 0.93 -8.47 10.17
N LEU A 80 0.70 -8.40 8.86
CA LEU A 80 -0.03 -7.27 8.25
C LEU A 80 -1.47 -7.18 8.73
N ASP A 81 -2.15 -8.30 8.90
CA ASP A 81 -3.57 -8.31 9.29
C ASP A 81 -3.79 -7.71 10.68
N ARG A 82 -2.79 -7.83 11.55
CA ARG A 82 -2.85 -7.25 12.89
C ARG A 82 -2.82 -5.73 12.87
N TYR A 83 -2.00 -5.16 11.99
CA TYR A 83 -1.81 -3.70 11.90
C TYR A 83 -2.73 -3.06 10.87
N LEU A 84 -3.19 -3.84 9.89
CA LEU A 84 -4.09 -3.40 8.82
C LEU A 84 -5.30 -4.33 8.76
N PRO A 85 -6.18 -4.30 9.76
CA PRO A 85 -7.33 -5.20 9.78
C PRO A 85 -8.32 -4.92 8.64
N LYS A 86 -8.36 -3.67 8.17
CA LYS A 86 -9.28 -3.29 7.10
C LYS A 86 -8.70 -3.68 5.74
N LYS A 87 -9.42 -4.55 5.05
CA LYS A 87 -9.08 -4.94 3.68
C LYS A 87 -10.03 -4.26 2.70
N TYR A 88 -9.46 -3.73 1.63
CA TYR A 88 -10.26 -3.11 0.58
C TYR A 88 -10.59 -4.14 -0.49
N SER A 89 -11.88 -4.30 -0.77
CA SER A 89 -12.32 -5.10 -1.91
C SER A 89 -12.32 -4.24 -3.17
N LYS A 90 -12.39 -4.91 -4.32
CA LYS A 90 -12.47 -4.21 -5.61
C LYS A 90 -13.64 -3.24 -5.64
N ASP A 91 -14.82 -3.67 -5.16
CA ASP A 91 -16.03 -2.84 -5.16
C ASP A 91 -15.86 -1.61 -4.26
N THR A 92 -15.24 -1.78 -3.10
CA THR A 92 -14.99 -0.68 -2.16
C THR A 92 -14.08 0.37 -2.80
N ILE A 93 -13.00 -0.07 -3.45
CA ILE A 93 -12.06 0.84 -4.11
C ILE A 93 -12.76 1.57 -5.26
N GLU A 94 -13.56 0.89 -6.05
CA GLU A 94 -14.31 1.49 -7.15
C GLU A 94 -15.24 2.61 -6.67
N ARG A 95 -15.82 2.45 -5.49
CA ARG A 95 -16.69 3.49 -4.90
C ARG A 95 -15.90 4.69 -4.40
N LEU A 96 -14.66 4.48 -3.94
CA LEU A 96 -13.84 5.54 -3.36
C LEU A 96 -13.14 6.38 -4.42
N ILE A 97 -12.90 5.82 -5.58
CA ILE A 97 -12.23 6.52 -6.67
C ILE A 97 -13.21 6.78 -7.82
#